data_bf40e177162eaa3bf3bd61d775cf9df1
#
_entry.id   bf40e177162eaa3bf3bd61d775cf9df1
#
_cell.length_a   1.000
_cell.length_b   1.000
_cell.length_c   1.000
_cell.angle_alpha   90.00
_cell.angle_beta   90.00
_cell.angle_gamma   90.00
#
_symmetry.space_group_name_H-M   'P 1'
#
loop_
_entity.id
_entity.type
_entity.pdbx_description
1 polymer ?
#
loop_
_entity_poly.entity_id
_entity_poly.type
_entity_poly.pdbx_seq_one_letter_code
_entity_poly.pdbx_strand_id
1 'polypeptide(L)'
;MSDAICHLITDNGSYRPEATLSLRSLAERLGDRVGQKIEAVSLLHSTKISPDKLGGTPAEIFEPFIKKKREEGIHRFHVTPMFFGPSAAILEYMPQRVEALRPKWPELEVRIAPCVVDADDSDDTRMAQILVDQILETRNARSFKSPAVALVDHGAPRIKVTEVRNHLARQVRQLLSESEFPQVTACSMERRDGDDYAFNEPLLEKVIGIEGFCNEVIVSMLFASPGRHAGPGGDVAKICEEAAEDHPQLQWQMTELVAGHDGIIDILAERFQQGLHSDPVGWTGEIPEWQAP
;
A
#
# COMPACT_ATOMS: atom_id res chain seq x y z
N MET A 1 5.75 8.61 -33.91
CA MET A 1 5.03 8.36 -32.64
C MET A 1 5.88 8.99 -31.54
N SER A 2 5.28 9.55 -30.49
CA SER A 2 6.05 10.17 -29.41
C SER A 2 6.75 9.08 -28.61
N ASP A 3 8.05 9.18 -28.39
CA ASP A 3 8.81 8.28 -27.49
C ASP A 3 8.58 8.60 -26.00
N ALA A 4 7.64 9.51 -25.71
CA ALA A 4 7.34 9.93 -24.36
C ALA A 4 6.74 8.78 -23.54
N ILE A 5 7.29 8.60 -22.35
CA ILE A 5 6.78 7.67 -21.33
C ILE A 5 5.87 8.44 -20.38
N CYS A 6 4.69 7.91 -20.11
CA CYS A 6 3.81 8.42 -19.05
C CYS A 6 4.03 7.61 -17.77
N HIS A 7 4.55 8.26 -16.74
CA HIS A 7 4.81 7.62 -15.45
C HIS A 7 3.62 7.79 -14.52
N LEU A 8 3.21 6.70 -13.88
CA LEU A 8 2.07 6.65 -12.97
C LEU A 8 2.51 6.11 -11.60
N ILE A 9 1.94 6.66 -10.52
CA ILE A 9 1.84 5.94 -9.27
C ILE A 9 0.38 5.49 -9.09
N THR A 10 0.17 4.26 -8.62
CA THR A 10 -1.17 3.69 -8.54
C THR A 10 -1.43 3.02 -7.20
N ASP A 11 -2.65 3.20 -6.69
CA ASP A 11 -3.22 2.49 -5.55
C ASP A 11 -4.51 1.75 -5.95
N ASN A 12 -5.15 1.09 -4.99
CA ASN A 12 -6.42 0.41 -5.24
C ASN A 12 -7.59 1.39 -5.53
N GLY A 13 -7.47 2.62 -5.03
CA GLY A 13 -8.52 3.62 -5.04
C GLY A 13 -9.49 3.52 -3.87
N SER A 14 -10.18 4.61 -3.61
CA SER A 14 -11.10 4.77 -2.48
C SER A 14 -12.23 5.72 -2.85
N TYR A 15 -13.34 5.68 -2.08
CA TYR A 15 -14.40 6.69 -2.09
C TYR A 15 -14.07 7.89 -1.18
N ARG A 16 -12.97 7.83 -0.42
CA ARG A 16 -12.53 8.88 0.49
C ARG A 16 -11.60 9.86 -0.21
N PRO A 17 -11.87 11.18 -0.16
CA PRO A 17 -11.01 12.20 -0.77
C PRO A 17 -9.57 12.14 -0.28
N GLU A 18 -9.36 11.85 1.01
CA GLU A 18 -8.07 11.81 1.67
C GLU A 18 -7.13 10.78 1.02
N ALA A 19 -7.65 9.65 0.51
CA ALA A 19 -6.86 8.66 -0.20
C ALA A 19 -6.31 9.22 -1.52
N THR A 20 -7.17 9.88 -2.31
CA THR A 20 -6.74 10.50 -3.57
C THR A 20 -5.74 11.63 -3.35
N LEU A 21 -5.94 12.46 -2.31
CA LEU A 21 -5.01 13.53 -1.95
C LEU A 21 -3.67 12.97 -1.50
N SER A 22 -3.67 11.88 -0.72
CA SER A 22 -2.46 11.16 -0.31
C SER A 22 -1.70 10.60 -1.52
N LEU A 23 -2.40 9.97 -2.49
CA LEU A 23 -1.76 9.47 -3.71
C LEU A 23 -1.14 10.59 -4.56
N ARG A 24 -1.78 11.77 -4.62
CA ARG A 24 -1.24 12.95 -5.30
C ARG A 24 0.02 13.48 -4.62
N SER A 25 0.03 13.54 -3.29
CA SER A 25 1.22 13.91 -2.51
C SER A 25 2.37 12.93 -2.76
N LEU A 26 2.09 11.62 -2.80
CA LEU A 26 3.10 10.62 -3.16
C LEU A 26 3.61 10.82 -4.59
N ALA A 27 2.73 11.12 -5.56
CA ALA A 27 3.11 11.38 -6.95
C ALA A 27 4.04 12.58 -7.07
N GLU A 28 3.74 13.69 -6.36
CA GLU A 28 4.56 14.89 -6.32
C GLU A 28 5.94 14.60 -5.70
N ARG A 29 5.98 14.03 -4.50
CA ARG A 29 7.22 13.70 -3.78
C ARG A 29 8.09 12.71 -4.56
N LEU A 30 7.48 11.67 -5.15
CA LEU A 30 8.19 10.74 -6.00
C LEU A 30 8.71 11.43 -7.26
N GLY A 31 7.89 12.29 -7.89
CA GLY A 31 8.27 13.07 -9.07
C GLY A 31 9.50 13.94 -8.80
N ASP A 32 9.52 14.66 -7.68
CA ASP A 32 10.68 15.47 -7.25
C ASP A 32 11.92 14.60 -7.02
N ARG A 33 11.73 13.41 -6.44
CA ARG A 33 12.84 12.48 -6.12
C ARG A 33 13.48 11.86 -7.36
N VAL A 34 12.68 11.55 -8.39
CA VAL A 34 13.17 10.88 -9.63
C VAL A 34 13.36 11.85 -10.81
N GLY A 35 13.03 13.13 -10.65
CA GLY A 35 13.14 14.14 -11.70
C GLY A 35 12.16 13.95 -12.86
N GLN A 36 11.02 13.33 -12.63
CA GLN A 36 10.00 13.00 -13.63
C GLN A 36 8.62 13.43 -13.19
N LYS A 37 7.74 13.77 -14.15
CA LYS A 37 6.33 13.97 -13.86
C LYS A 37 5.65 12.63 -13.59
N ILE A 38 5.08 12.46 -12.41
CA ILE A 38 4.32 11.26 -12.01
C ILE A 38 2.83 11.63 -11.91
N GLU A 39 1.98 10.85 -12.58
CA GLU A 39 0.53 11.02 -12.52
C GLU A 39 -0.05 10.12 -11.43
N ALA A 40 -0.92 10.67 -10.58
CA ALA A 40 -1.63 9.92 -9.54
C ALA A 40 -2.90 9.30 -10.14
N VAL A 41 -2.92 7.98 -10.28
CA VAL A 41 -3.99 7.24 -10.95
C VAL A 41 -4.38 6.02 -10.13
N SER A 42 -5.56 6.01 -9.53
CA SER A 42 -6.06 4.84 -8.80
C SER A 42 -6.50 3.72 -9.75
N LEU A 43 -6.56 2.47 -9.29
CA LEU A 43 -7.12 1.39 -10.10
C LEU A 43 -8.63 1.55 -10.30
N LEU A 44 -9.36 1.85 -9.22
CA LEU A 44 -10.83 1.87 -9.18
C LEU A 44 -11.37 3.00 -8.29
N HIS A 45 -12.66 3.18 -8.29
CA HIS A 45 -13.50 3.92 -7.32
C HIS A 45 -13.33 5.44 -7.25
N SER A 46 -12.12 5.97 -7.34
CA SER A 46 -11.81 7.37 -6.99
C SER A 46 -12.55 8.41 -7.83
N THR A 47 -12.96 8.08 -9.07
CA THR A 47 -13.78 8.98 -9.94
C THR A 47 -15.17 9.29 -9.40
N LYS A 48 -15.65 8.56 -8.38
CA LYS A 48 -16.92 8.86 -7.69
C LYS A 48 -16.81 9.97 -6.65
N ILE A 49 -15.59 10.45 -6.38
CA ILE A 49 -15.36 11.57 -5.48
C ILE A 49 -15.63 12.88 -6.25
N SER A 50 -16.43 13.78 -5.66
CA SER A 50 -16.65 15.12 -6.26
C SER A 50 -15.32 15.87 -6.39
N PRO A 51 -15.04 16.49 -7.55
CA PRO A 51 -13.84 17.31 -7.75
C PRO A 51 -13.67 18.43 -6.72
N ASP A 52 -14.76 18.99 -6.21
CA ASP A 52 -14.74 20.05 -5.18
C ASP A 52 -14.03 19.60 -3.90
N LYS A 53 -14.12 18.30 -3.57
CA LYS A 53 -13.40 17.70 -2.43
C LYS A 53 -11.93 17.42 -2.72
N LEU A 54 -11.51 17.59 -3.96
CA LEU A 54 -10.16 17.30 -4.47
C LEU A 54 -9.45 18.56 -4.98
N GLY A 55 -9.87 19.75 -4.53
CA GLY A 55 -9.29 21.03 -4.98
C GLY A 55 -9.64 21.38 -6.44
N GLY A 56 -10.79 20.93 -6.93
CA GLY A 56 -11.27 21.20 -8.29
C GLY A 56 -10.75 20.27 -9.38
N THR A 57 -9.77 19.40 -9.08
CA THR A 57 -9.20 18.47 -10.06
C THR A 57 -9.83 17.08 -9.87
N PRO A 58 -10.50 16.49 -10.89
CA PRO A 58 -11.07 15.16 -10.80
C PRO A 58 -9.99 14.09 -10.52
N ALA A 59 -10.37 13.02 -9.81
CA ALA A 59 -9.53 11.83 -9.70
C ALA A 59 -9.50 11.07 -11.01
N GLU A 60 -8.37 10.44 -11.31
CA GLU A 60 -8.20 9.58 -12.48
C GLU A 60 -8.18 8.11 -12.04
N ILE A 61 -8.71 7.21 -12.90
CA ILE A 61 -8.61 5.76 -12.74
C ILE A 61 -7.98 5.12 -13.97
N PHE A 62 -7.32 3.98 -13.77
CA PHE A 62 -6.35 3.37 -14.65
C PHE A 62 -6.81 3.23 -16.10
N GLU A 63 -7.86 2.47 -16.38
CA GLU A 63 -8.28 2.19 -17.76
C GLU A 63 -8.75 3.45 -18.51
N PRO A 64 -9.62 4.31 -17.96
CA PRO A 64 -9.98 5.59 -18.60
C PRO A 64 -8.79 6.51 -18.82
N PHE A 65 -7.85 6.56 -17.86
CA PHE A 65 -6.64 7.37 -17.99
C PHE A 65 -5.75 6.89 -19.15
N ILE A 66 -5.49 5.58 -19.25
CA ILE A 66 -4.73 5.02 -20.38
C ILE A 66 -5.41 5.37 -21.72
N LYS A 67 -6.74 5.18 -21.83
CA LYS A 67 -7.49 5.53 -23.05
C LYS A 67 -7.32 7.00 -23.45
N LYS A 68 -7.47 7.91 -22.50
CA LYS A 68 -7.28 9.34 -22.69
C LYS A 68 -5.85 9.65 -23.20
N LYS A 69 -4.83 9.10 -22.56
CA LYS A 69 -3.43 9.30 -22.96
C LYS A 69 -3.09 8.66 -24.30
N ARG A 70 -3.71 7.54 -24.64
CA ARG A 70 -3.60 6.93 -25.96
C ARG A 70 -4.16 7.86 -27.07
N GLU A 71 -5.26 8.54 -26.83
CA GLU A 71 -5.82 9.54 -27.74
C GLU A 71 -4.93 10.78 -27.88
N GLU A 72 -4.11 11.09 -26.87
CA GLU A 72 -3.06 12.11 -26.90
C GLU A 72 -1.76 11.63 -27.62
N GLY A 73 -1.72 10.36 -28.08
CA GLY A 73 -0.59 9.79 -28.83
C GLY A 73 0.49 9.14 -27.96
N ILE A 74 0.27 9.01 -26.65
CA ILE A 74 1.20 8.31 -25.73
C ILE A 74 0.89 6.83 -25.77
N HIS A 75 1.90 5.98 -25.97
CA HIS A 75 1.75 4.53 -26.04
C HIS A 75 2.60 3.75 -25.01
N ARG A 76 3.50 4.43 -24.29
CA ARG A 76 4.35 3.85 -23.24
C ARG A 76 3.93 4.34 -21.88
N PHE A 77 3.68 3.39 -20.96
CA PHE A 77 3.25 3.67 -19.60
C PHE A 77 4.12 2.90 -18.62
N HIS A 78 4.63 3.61 -17.63
CA HIS A 78 5.38 3.05 -16.53
C HIS A 78 4.59 3.23 -15.23
N VAL A 79 4.29 2.14 -14.54
CA VAL A 79 3.43 2.12 -13.36
C VAL A 79 4.22 1.72 -12.14
N THR A 80 4.28 2.59 -11.14
CA THR A 80 4.85 2.32 -9.82
C THR A 80 3.70 2.02 -8.85
N PRO A 81 3.49 0.77 -8.40
CA PRO A 81 2.38 0.43 -7.54
C PRO A 81 2.66 0.78 -6.07
N MET A 82 1.76 1.53 -5.44
CA MET A 82 1.73 1.71 -3.99
C MET A 82 0.97 0.54 -3.34
N PHE A 83 1.52 -0.66 -3.53
CA PHE A 83 1.03 -1.92 -2.99
C PHE A 83 2.15 -2.61 -2.23
N PHE A 84 1.88 -3.07 -1.01
CA PHE A 84 2.92 -3.71 -0.20
C PHE A 84 3.38 -5.05 -0.79
N GLY A 85 2.48 -5.80 -1.42
CA GLY A 85 2.81 -7.11 -2.00
C GLY A 85 1.98 -7.46 -3.23
N PRO A 86 2.23 -8.64 -3.84
CA PRO A 86 1.69 -9.08 -5.13
C PRO A 86 0.21 -9.48 -5.03
N SER A 87 -0.65 -8.47 -4.90
CA SER A 87 -2.11 -8.64 -4.83
C SER A 87 -2.72 -9.02 -6.19
N ALA A 88 -3.98 -9.49 -6.17
CA ALA A 88 -4.75 -9.73 -7.39
C ALA A 88 -4.93 -8.45 -8.25
N ALA A 89 -4.89 -7.28 -7.63
CA ALA A 89 -4.95 -6.00 -8.35
C ALA A 89 -3.77 -5.83 -9.31
N ILE A 90 -2.55 -6.22 -8.87
CA ILE A 90 -1.32 -6.09 -9.63
C ILE A 90 -1.11 -7.27 -10.57
N LEU A 91 -1.34 -8.50 -10.09
CA LEU A 91 -1.02 -9.71 -10.86
C LEU A 91 -2.10 -10.12 -11.87
N GLU A 92 -3.34 -9.68 -11.67
CA GLU A 92 -4.47 -10.11 -12.51
C GLU A 92 -5.22 -8.94 -13.11
N TYR A 93 -5.76 -8.04 -12.27
CA TYR A 93 -6.66 -7.00 -12.74
C TYR A 93 -5.97 -6.03 -13.71
N MET A 94 -4.82 -5.48 -13.33
CA MET A 94 -4.10 -4.52 -14.18
C MET A 94 -3.65 -5.16 -15.50
N PRO A 95 -3.01 -6.36 -15.54
CA PRO A 95 -2.70 -7.06 -16.78
C PRO A 95 -3.94 -7.30 -17.65
N GLN A 96 -5.05 -7.77 -17.08
CA GLN A 96 -6.30 -7.97 -17.82
C GLN A 96 -6.83 -6.68 -18.47
N ARG A 97 -6.71 -5.52 -17.78
CA ARG A 97 -7.11 -4.22 -18.37
C ARG A 97 -6.19 -3.83 -19.52
N VAL A 98 -4.88 -4.04 -19.40
CA VAL A 98 -3.92 -3.80 -20.49
C VAL A 98 -4.26 -4.67 -21.70
N GLU A 99 -4.45 -5.97 -21.50
CA GLU A 99 -4.80 -6.92 -22.56
C GLU A 99 -6.14 -6.55 -23.25
N ALA A 100 -7.13 -6.10 -22.50
CA ALA A 100 -8.41 -5.66 -23.05
C ALA A 100 -8.30 -4.40 -23.95
N LEU A 101 -7.23 -3.63 -23.81
CA LEU A 101 -6.95 -2.42 -24.61
C LEU A 101 -6.17 -2.73 -25.90
N ARG A 102 -5.39 -3.80 -25.95
CA ARG A 102 -4.51 -4.18 -27.09
C ARG A 102 -5.23 -4.32 -28.44
N PRO A 103 -6.45 -4.89 -28.56
CA PRO A 103 -7.13 -4.98 -29.85
C PRO A 103 -7.33 -3.62 -30.52
N LYS A 104 -7.48 -2.54 -29.73
CA LYS A 104 -7.59 -1.18 -30.24
C LYS A 104 -6.23 -0.50 -30.40
N TRP A 105 -5.27 -0.82 -29.56
CA TRP A 105 -3.93 -0.23 -29.51
C TRP A 105 -2.84 -1.31 -29.40
N PRO A 106 -2.51 -1.99 -30.51
CA PRO A 106 -1.50 -3.09 -30.48
C PRO A 106 -0.12 -2.68 -29.98
N GLU A 107 0.24 -1.40 -30.14
CA GLU A 107 1.50 -0.83 -29.72
C GLU A 107 1.51 -0.35 -28.25
N LEU A 108 0.42 -0.60 -27.50
CA LEU A 108 0.36 -0.24 -26.09
C LEU A 108 1.40 -1.04 -25.28
N GLU A 109 2.31 -0.33 -24.68
CA GLU A 109 3.35 -0.88 -23.81
C GLU A 109 3.14 -0.37 -22.39
N VAL A 110 2.97 -1.30 -21.44
CA VAL A 110 2.80 -1.00 -20.02
C VAL A 110 3.78 -1.82 -19.22
N ARG A 111 4.68 -1.17 -18.49
CA ARG A 111 5.58 -1.81 -17.53
C ARG A 111 5.10 -1.52 -16.12
N ILE A 112 5.14 -2.54 -15.27
CA ILE A 112 4.74 -2.44 -13.87
C ILE A 112 5.98 -2.69 -13.01
N ALA A 113 6.31 -1.72 -12.17
CA ALA A 113 7.39 -1.84 -11.21
C ALA A 113 7.06 -2.90 -10.14
N PRO A 114 8.07 -3.44 -9.44
CA PRO A 114 7.86 -4.29 -8.26
C PRO A 114 7.00 -3.60 -7.20
N CYS A 115 6.35 -4.38 -6.36
CA CYS A 115 5.65 -3.89 -5.17
C CYS A 115 6.62 -3.27 -4.17
N VAL A 116 6.09 -2.53 -3.18
CA VAL A 116 6.89 -1.85 -2.15
C VAL A 116 7.82 -2.81 -1.42
N VAL A 117 7.32 -4.00 -1.06
CA VAL A 117 8.07 -5.01 -0.32
C VAL A 117 8.31 -6.24 -1.20
N ASP A 118 9.54 -6.71 -1.21
CA ASP A 118 9.93 -8.04 -1.68
C ASP A 118 10.13 -8.93 -0.45
N ALA A 119 9.20 -9.87 -0.22
CA ALA A 119 9.27 -10.77 0.93
C ALA A 119 10.35 -11.86 0.78
N ASP A 120 10.91 -12.04 -0.41
CA ASP A 120 12.02 -12.95 -0.68
C ASP A 120 13.39 -12.28 -0.39
N ASP A 121 13.44 -10.94 -0.30
CA ASP A 121 14.62 -10.18 0.14
C ASP A 121 14.56 -9.91 1.65
N SER A 122 15.23 -10.79 2.42
CA SER A 122 15.29 -10.65 3.88
C SER A 122 16.14 -9.47 4.36
N ASP A 123 17.02 -8.94 3.52
CA ASP A 123 17.97 -7.89 3.88
C ASP A 123 17.39 -6.49 3.69
N ASP A 124 16.35 -6.34 2.85
CA ASP A 124 15.63 -5.07 2.73
C ASP A 124 14.71 -4.84 3.93
N THR A 125 15.19 -4.11 4.91
CA THR A 125 14.46 -3.78 6.14
C THR A 125 13.82 -2.38 6.13
N ARG A 126 13.91 -1.64 5.04
CA ARG A 126 13.46 -0.22 4.97
C ARG A 126 11.99 -0.05 5.32
N MET A 127 11.12 -0.93 4.82
CA MET A 127 9.69 -0.85 5.14
C MET A 127 9.42 -1.19 6.62
N ALA A 128 10.14 -2.16 7.19
CA ALA A 128 10.06 -2.47 8.61
C ALA A 128 10.57 -1.31 9.47
N GLN A 129 11.61 -0.60 9.02
CA GLN A 129 12.12 0.59 9.72
C GLN A 129 11.08 1.71 9.75
N ILE A 130 10.36 1.97 8.65
CA ILE A 130 9.23 2.92 8.63
C ILE A 130 8.19 2.56 9.70
N LEU A 131 7.81 1.28 9.78
CA LEU A 131 6.85 0.82 10.79
C LEU A 131 7.40 0.99 12.22
N VAL A 132 8.67 0.70 12.43
CA VAL A 132 9.34 0.89 13.74
C VAL A 132 9.36 2.36 14.14
N ASP A 133 9.72 3.26 13.23
CA ASP A 133 9.74 4.71 13.49
C ASP A 133 8.35 5.20 13.93
N GLN A 134 7.29 4.80 13.22
CA GLN A 134 5.90 5.12 13.56
C GLN A 134 5.45 4.49 14.90
N ILE A 135 5.89 3.28 15.23
CA ILE A 135 5.63 2.63 16.52
C ILE A 135 6.30 3.43 17.65
N LEU A 136 7.56 3.81 17.50
CA LEU A 136 8.30 4.58 18.48
C LEU A 136 7.71 5.98 18.69
N GLU A 137 7.32 6.66 17.61
CA GLU A 137 6.62 7.94 17.69
C GLU A 137 5.29 7.82 18.45
N THR A 138 4.50 6.79 18.14
CA THR A 138 3.21 6.52 18.81
C THR A 138 3.41 6.22 20.30
N ARG A 139 4.39 5.37 20.63
CA ARG A 139 4.76 5.07 22.02
C ARG A 139 5.07 6.34 22.80
N ASN A 140 5.92 7.20 22.23
CA ASN A 140 6.37 8.43 22.87
C ASN A 140 5.22 9.44 23.04
N ALA A 141 4.40 9.63 22.01
CA ALA A 141 3.25 10.53 22.04
C ALA A 141 2.20 10.12 23.09
N ARG A 142 2.02 8.79 23.31
CA ARG A 142 1.10 8.23 24.31
C ARG A 142 1.74 7.99 25.67
N SER A 143 3.05 8.13 25.77
CA SER A 143 3.84 7.83 26.98
C SER A 143 3.65 6.37 27.45
N PHE A 144 3.45 5.44 26.51
CA PHE A 144 3.35 4.02 26.81
C PHE A 144 4.70 3.47 27.29
N LYS A 145 4.66 2.61 28.30
CA LYS A 145 5.88 2.08 28.95
C LYS A 145 6.38 0.81 28.27
N SER A 146 5.48 -0.15 28.08
CA SER A 146 5.83 -1.47 27.53
C SER A 146 4.66 -2.00 26.69
N PRO A 147 4.33 -1.30 25.57
CA PRO A 147 3.18 -1.67 24.75
C PRO A 147 3.43 -2.96 23.97
N ALA A 148 2.38 -3.75 23.81
CA ALA A 148 2.33 -4.75 22.75
C ALA A 148 2.10 -4.10 21.40
N VAL A 149 2.55 -4.74 20.31
CA VAL A 149 2.39 -4.27 18.95
C VAL A 149 1.57 -5.26 18.13
N ALA A 150 0.40 -4.84 17.67
CA ALA A 150 -0.42 -5.56 16.70
C ALA A 150 -0.19 -4.94 15.30
N LEU A 151 0.61 -5.60 14.45
CA LEU A 151 0.80 -5.16 13.06
C LEU A 151 -0.37 -5.67 12.23
N VAL A 152 -1.20 -4.76 11.76
CA VAL A 152 -2.46 -5.08 11.10
C VAL A 152 -2.46 -4.66 9.63
N ASP A 153 -2.85 -5.59 8.75
CA ASP A 153 -3.22 -5.35 7.36
C ASP A 153 -4.75 -5.49 7.15
N HIS A 154 -5.20 -5.21 5.93
CA HIS A 154 -6.60 -5.40 5.55
C HIS A 154 -7.03 -6.87 5.62
N GLY A 155 -6.10 -7.79 5.33
CA GLY A 155 -6.39 -9.15 4.93
C GLY A 155 -6.51 -9.29 3.41
N ALA A 156 -6.17 -10.43 2.89
CA ALA A 156 -6.03 -10.64 1.45
C ALA A 156 -6.61 -11.97 0.97
N PRO A 157 -7.11 -12.05 -0.27
CA PRO A 157 -7.51 -13.30 -0.88
C PRO A 157 -6.32 -14.14 -1.38
N ARG A 158 -5.09 -13.59 -1.35
CA ARG A 158 -3.86 -14.24 -1.80
C ARG A 158 -2.86 -14.36 -0.66
N ILE A 159 -2.40 -15.58 -0.43
CA ILE A 159 -1.43 -15.91 0.63
C ILE A 159 -0.13 -15.09 0.52
N LYS A 160 0.33 -14.80 -0.69
CA LYS A 160 1.55 -14.00 -0.94
C LYS A 160 1.49 -12.59 -0.33
N VAL A 161 0.32 -11.99 -0.21
CA VAL A 161 0.15 -10.68 0.46
C VAL A 161 0.29 -10.84 1.97
N THR A 162 -0.29 -11.89 2.54
CA THR A 162 -0.16 -12.21 3.96
C THR A 162 1.28 -12.59 4.33
N GLU A 163 2.01 -13.25 3.44
CA GLU A 163 3.44 -13.55 3.62
C GLU A 163 4.26 -12.25 3.78
N VAL A 164 3.93 -11.19 3.04
CA VAL A 164 4.54 -9.85 3.20
C VAL A 164 4.26 -9.28 4.58
N ARG A 165 3.00 -9.30 5.06
CA ARG A 165 2.67 -8.87 6.43
C ARG A 165 3.47 -9.63 7.47
N ASN A 166 3.52 -10.95 7.35
CA ASN A 166 4.24 -11.81 8.29
C ASN A 166 5.76 -11.58 8.23
N HIS A 167 6.31 -11.32 7.03
CA HIS A 167 7.70 -10.95 6.85
C HIS A 167 8.03 -9.66 7.58
N LEU A 168 7.24 -8.60 7.36
CA LEU A 168 7.42 -7.31 8.04
C LEU A 168 7.29 -7.43 9.56
N ALA A 169 6.33 -8.23 10.06
CA ALA A 169 6.19 -8.42 11.50
C ALA A 169 7.43 -9.08 12.14
N ARG A 170 8.07 -10.04 11.43
CA ARG A 170 9.34 -10.63 11.89
C ARG A 170 10.46 -9.60 11.92
N GLN A 171 10.60 -8.77 10.89
CA GLN A 171 11.61 -7.71 10.84
C GLN A 171 11.36 -6.66 11.92
N VAL A 172 10.11 -6.19 12.10
CA VAL A 172 9.73 -5.26 13.19
C VAL A 172 10.08 -5.86 14.56
N ARG A 173 9.77 -7.14 14.78
CA ARG A 173 10.14 -7.84 16.02
C ARG A 173 11.65 -7.87 16.27
N GLN A 174 12.46 -8.03 15.22
CA GLN A 174 13.93 -8.03 15.33
C GLN A 174 14.51 -6.64 15.59
N LEU A 175 13.87 -5.59 15.06
CA LEU A 175 14.33 -4.21 15.20
C LEU A 175 13.91 -3.56 16.52
N LEU A 176 12.82 -4.01 17.12
CA LEU A 176 12.34 -3.50 18.41
C LEU A 176 13.02 -4.20 19.59
N SER A 177 13.28 -3.45 20.68
CA SER A 177 13.77 -3.99 21.93
C SER A 177 12.71 -4.86 22.62
N GLU A 178 13.05 -6.12 22.92
CA GLU A 178 12.14 -7.06 23.57
C GLU A 178 11.70 -6.60 24.98
N SER A 179 12.59 -5.91 25.70
CA SER A 179 12.28 -5.38 27.03
C SER A 179 11.29 -4.22 27.01
N GLU A 180 11.21 -3.49 25.90
CA GLU A 180 10.32 -2.35 25.73
C GLU A 180 9.03 -2.72 24.97
N PHE A 181 9.09 -3.73 24.11
CA PHE A 181 7.98 -4.23 23.30
C PHE A 181 7.87 -5.76 23.43
N PRO A 182 7.25 -6.26 24.52
CA PRO A 182 7.29 -7.68 24.85
C PRO A 182 6.57 -8.58 23.85
N GLN A 183 5.58 -8.03 23.14
CA GLN A 183 4.79 -8.75 22.16
C GLN A 183 4.72 -7.99 20.84
N VAL A 184 4.99 -8.68 19.73
CA VAL A 184 4.75 -8.19 18.36
C VAL A 184 4.03 -9.31 17.60
N THR A 185 2.81 -9.05 17.14
CA THR A 185 1.98 -10.03 16.44
C THR A 185 1.47 -9.44 15.13
N ALA A 186 1.55 -10.24 14.05
CA ALA A 186 0.88 -9.93 12.80
C ALA A 186 -0.58 -10.38 12.86
N CYS A 187 -1.50 -9.54 12.39
CA CYS A 187 -2.92 -9.88 12.29
C CYS A 187 -3.54 -9.21 11.05
N SER A 188 -4.70 -9.70 10.62
CA SER A 188 -5.50 -9.02 9.60
C SER A 188 -6.74 -8.39 10.21
N MET A 189 -7.23 -7.31 9.60
CA MET A 189 -8.49 -6.69 9.99
C MET A 189 -9.67 -7.63 9.71
N GLU A 190 -9.68 -8.25 8.53
CA GLU A 190 -10.72 -9.18 8.10
C GLU A 190 -10.18 -10.30 7.21
N ARG A 191 -11.00 -11.31 6.94
CA ARG A 191 -10.75 -12.34 5.93
C ARG A 191 -12.07 -12.79 5.28
N ARG A 192 -11.98 -13.43 4.14
CA ARG A 192 -13.11 -14.13 3.55
C ARG A 192 -13.46 -15.39 4.36
N ASP A 193 -14.72 -15.81 4.27
CA ASP A 193 -15.18 -17.07 4.88
C ASP A 193 -14.49 -18.27 4.21
N GLY A 194 -14.33 -19.34 5.00
CA GLY A 194 -13.76 -20.60 4.58
C GLY A 194 -12.31 -20.82 5.00
N ASP A 195 -11.92 -22.09 5.09
CA ASP A 195 -10.58 -22.51 5.56
C ASP A 195 -9.46 -22.11 4.59
N ASP A 196 -9.77 -21.95 3.31
CA ASP A 196 -8.84 -21.48 2.28
C ASP A 196 -8.26 -20.09 2.58
N TYR A 197 -8.92 -19.29 3.44
CA TYR A 197 -8.47 -17.95 3.84
C TYR A 197 -7.94 -17.91 5.27
N ALA A 198 -7.78 -19.04 5.94
CA ALA A 198 -7.27 -19.13 7.32
C ALA A 198 -5.85 -18.59 7.48
N PHE A 199 -5.08 -18.44 6.40
CA PHE A 199 -3.75 -17.83 6.41
C PHE A 199 -3.74 -16.36 6.84
N ASN A 200 -4.89 -15.66 6.83
CA ASN A 200 -5.01 -14.30 7.34
C ASN A 200 -5.09 -14.24 8.87
N GLU A 201 -5.37 -15.36 9.54
CA GLU A 201 -5.42 -15.42 11.01
C GLU A 201 -4.04 -15.11 11.65
N PRO A 202 -4.02 -14.60 12.89
CA PRO A 202 -5.20 -14.18 13.65
C PRO A 202 -5.82 -12.89 13.10
N LEU A 203 -7.13 -12.69 13.34
CA LEU A 203 -7.78 -11.41 13.09
C LEU A 203 -7.53 -10.46 14.27
N LEU A 204 -7.53 -9.15 14.01
CA LEU A 204 -7.31 -8.12 15.03
C LEU A 204 -8.29 -8.24 16.19
N GLU A 205 -9.57 -8.51 15.93
CA GLU A 205 -10.62 -8.73 16.94
C GLU A 205 -10.32 -9.90 17.90
N LYS A 206 -9.46 -10.84 17.48
CA LYS A 206 -9.04 -11.99 18.29
C LYS A 206 -7.70 -11.77 19.00
N VAL A 207 -7.01 -10.69 18.68
CA VAL A 207 -5.70 -10.33 19.26
C VAL A 207 -5.88 -9.26 20.33
N ILE A 208 -6.60 -8.19 20.02
CA ILE A 208 -6.76 -7.06 20.93
C ILE A 208 -7.68 -7.44 22.11
N GLY A 209 -7.26 -7.10 23.34
CA GLY A 209 -8.01 -7.43 24.56
C GLY A 209 -7.62 -8.76 25.23
N ILE A 210 -6.91 -9.68 24.53
CA ILE A 210 -6.46 -10.94 25.13
C ILE A 210 -5.15 -10.78 25.91
N GLU A 211 -4.73 -11.85 26.60
CA GLU A 211 -3.45 -11.87 27.35
C GLU A 211 -2.26 -11.44 26.48
N GLY A 212 -1.48 -10.48 26.98
CA GLY A 212 -0.39 -9.83 26.26
C GLY A 212 -0.81 -8.61 25.42
N PHE A 213 -2.10 -8.46 25.10
CA PHE A 213 -2.67 -7.34 24.32
C PHE A 213 -3.87 -6.67 25.02
N CYS A 214 -3.92 -6.69 26.35
CA CYS A 214 -5.03 -6.17 27.16
C CYS A 214 -4.72 -4.91 27.96
N ASN A 215 -3.51 -4.37 27.85
CA ASN A 215 -3.10 -3.14 28.54
C ASN A 215 -2.72 -2.05 27.51
N GLU A 216 -1.44 -1.73 27.37
CA GLU A 216 -0.95 -0.78 26.35
C GLU A 216 -0.76 -1.50 25.03
N VAL A 217 -1.44 -1.08 23.97
CA VAL A 217 -1.35 -1.70 22.65
C VAL A 217 -1.15 -0.63 21.56
N ILE A 218 -0.11 -0.80 20.76
CA ILE A 218 0.10 -0.04 19.54
C ILE A 218 -0.40 -0.87 18.36
N VAL A 219 -1.40 -0.35 17.64
CA VAL A 219 -1.90 -0.95 16.40
C VAL A 219 -1.10 -0.37 15.25
N SER A 220 -0.09 -1.11 14.81
CA SER A 220 0.80 -0.71 13.70
C SER A 220 0.08 -0.91 12.38
N MET A 221 -0.20 0.20 11.68
CA MET A 221 -1.07 0.24 10.51
C MET A 221 -0.30 -0.06 9.22
N LEU A 222 -0.36 -1.30 8.71
CA LEU A 222 0.15 -1.65 7.39
C LEU A 222 -0.88 -1.26 6.31
N PHE A 223 -1.17 0.04 6.25
CA PHE A 223 -2.05 0.69 5.29
C PHE A 223 -1.35 1.88 4.66
N ALA A 224 -1.51 2.04 3.35
CA ALA A 224 -0.86 3.12 2.62
C ALA A 224 -1.45 4.49 2.97
N SER A 225 -2.75 4.64 2.83
CA SER A 225 -3.45 5.94 2.89
C SER A 225 -4.76 5.84 3.64
N PRO A 226 -5.33 6.97 4.10
CA PRO A 226 -6.64 6.99 4.74
C PRO A 226 -7.72 6.40 3.83
N GLY A 227 -8.64 5.62 4.41
CA GLY A 227 -9.69 4.96 3.67
C GLY A 227 -10.86 4.54 4.55
N ARG A 228 -11.71 3.66 4.03
CA ARG A 228 -12.81 3.08 4.83
C ARG A 228 -12.29 2.36 6.07
N HIS A 229 -11.18 1.65 5.93
CA HIS A 229 -10.66 0.74 6.94
C HIS A 229 -9.60 1.38 7.83
N ALA A 230 -8.85 2.37 7.29
CA ALA A 230 -7.71 2.99 7.94
C ALA A 230 -7.96 4.47 8.27
N GLY A 231 -7.55 4.88 9.46
CA GLY A 231 -7.72 6.22 9.99
C GLY A 231 -8.82 6.34 11.05
N PRO A 232 -9.02 7.52 11.62
CA PRO A 232 -10.03 7.76 12.65
C PRO A 232 -11.44 7.38 12.19
N GLY A 233 -12.15 6.59 13.00
CA GLY A 233 -13.49 6.09 12.69
C GLY A 233 -13.54 5.07 11.55
N GLY A 234 -12.40 4.55 11.10
CA GLY A 234 -12.31 3.42 10.18
C GLY A 234 -12.61 2.08 10.86
N ASP A 235 -12.67 1.01 10.06
CA ASP A 235 -13.06 -0.31 10.59
C ASP A 235 -12.04 -0.85 11.61
N VAL A 236 -10.74 -0.58 11.45
CA VAL A 236 -9.70 -0.92 12.45
C VAL A 236 -9.94 -0.19 13.76
N ALA A 237 -10.28 1.11 13.72
CA ALA A 237 -10.56 1.88 14.92
C ALA A 237 -11.78 1.31 15.66
N LYS A 238 -12.86 0.93 14.96
CA LYS A 238 -14.05 0.35 15.55
C LYS A 238 -13.78 -0.97 16.26
N ILE A 239 -12.98 -1.86 15.65
CA ILE A 239 -12.57 -3.12 16.31
C ILE A 239 -11.86 -2.83 17.63
N CYS A 240 -10.99 -1.81 17.66
CA CYS A 240 -10.29 -1.42 18.88
C CYS A 240 -11.22 -0.76 19.93
N GLU A 241 -12.17 0.06 19.48
CA GLU A 241 -13.20 0.69 20.33
C GLU A 241 -14.08 -0.37 20.99
N GLU A 242 -14.59 -1.34 20.22
CA GLU A 242 -15.39 -2.46 20.72
C GLU A 242 -14.61 -3.31 21.74
N ALA A 243 -13.34 -3.62 21.44
CA ALA A 243 -12.48 -4.34 22.39
C ALA A 243 -12.26 -3.56 23.70
N ALA A 244 -12.15 -2.22 23.63
CA ALA A 244 -11.96 -1.38 24.81
C ALA A 244 -13.24 -1.28 25.69
N GLU A 245 -14.44 -1.45 25.11
CA GLU A 245 -15.69 -1.56 25.87
C GLU A 245 -15.70 -2.83 26.75
N ASP A 246 -15.21 -3.96 26.21
CA ASP A 246 -15.13 -5.23 26.92
C ASP A 246 -13.92 -5.30 27.88
N HIS A 247 -12.88 -4.52 27.63
CA HIS A 247 -11.62 -4.51 28.38
C HIS A 247 -11.26 -3.08 28.85
N PRO A 248 -11.87 -2.55 29.94
CA PRO A 248 -11.68 -1.16 30.38
C PRO A 248 -10.24 -0.73 30.71
N GLN A 249 -9.32 -1.68 30.95
CA GLN A 249 -7.91 -1.43 31.18
C GLN A 249 -7.13 -1.25 29.86
N LEU A 250 -7.70 -1.59 28.71
CA LEU A 250 -7.05 -1.51 27.41
C LEU A 250 -6.85 -0.06 27.01
N GLN A 251 -5.60 0.32 26.79
CA GLN A 251 -5.19 1.57 26.19
C GLN A 251 -4.59 1.26 24.84
N TRP A 252 -5.16 1.77 23.78
CA TRP A 252 -4.69 1.51 22.43
C TRP A 252 -4.48 2.79 21.63
N GLN A 253 -3.61 2.70 20.64
CA GLN A 253 -3.38 3.76 19.67
C GLN A 253 -2.94 3.17 18.34
N MET A 254 -3.54 3.64 17.23
CA MET A 254 -3.04 3.37 15.89
C MET A 254 -1.83 4.25 15.58
N THR A 255 -0.90 3.71 14.81
CA THR A 255 0.17 4.51 14.20
C THR A 255 -0.37 5.37 13.06
N GLU A 256 0.45 6.32 12.60
CA GLU A 256 0.22 7.00 11.33
C GLU A 256 0.28 6.00 10.16
N LEU A 257 -0.17 6.42 8.98
CA LEU A 257 -0.20 5.61 7.77
C LEU A 257 1.08 5.78 6.95
N VAL A 258 1.47 4.73 6.23
CA VAL A 258 2.77 4.62 5.58
C VAL A 258 3.07 5.74 4.58
N ALA A 259 2.07 6.21 3.82
CA ALA A 259 2.26 7.27 2.81
C ALA A 259 2.74 8.60 3.40
N GLY A 260 2.50 8.85 4.69
CA GLY A 260 2.96 10.05 5.40
C GLY A 260 4.45 10.04 5.74
N HIS A 261 5.08 8.88 5.81
CA HIS A 261 6.48 8.76 6.18
C HIS A 261 7.42 9.05 5.00
N ASP A 262 8.49 9.83 5.25
CA ASP A 262 9.40 10.22 4.17
C ASP A 262 10.17 9.05 3.55
N GLY A 263 10.53 8.05 4.34
CA GLY A 263 11.25 6.87 3.88
C GLY A 263 10.54 6.05 2.80
N ILE A 264 9.21 6.19 2.64
CA ILE A 264 8.48 5.49 1.57
C ILE A 264 8.90 5.95 0.18
N ILE A 265 9.33 7.21 0.05
CA ILE A 265 9.74 7.79 -1.24
C ILE A 265 11.03 7.16 -1.75
N ASP A 266 11.97 6.83 -0.88
CA ASP A 266 13.23 6.17 -1.29
C ASP A 266 12.96 4.75 -1.79
N ILE A 267 12.03 4.02 -1.14
CA ILE A 267 11.61 2.70 -1.62
C ILE A 267 10.92 2.82 -2.98
N LEU A 268 9.95 3.73 -3.11
CA LEU A 268 9.21 3.94 -4.37
C LEU A 268 10.13 4.40 -5.50
N ALA A 269 11.13 5.24 -5.22
CA ALA A 269 12.11 5.68 -6.23
C ALA A 269 12.97 4.51 -6.75
N GLU A 270 13.37 3.59 -5.87
CA GLU A 270 14.08 2.38 -6.31
C GLU A 270 13.17 1.47 -7.13
N ARG A 271 11.92 1.21 -6.67
CA ARG A 271 10.94 0.43 -7.43
C ARG A 271 10.65 1.08 -8.79
N PHE A 272 10.56 2.41 -8.84
CA PHE A 272 10.45 3.16 -10.10
C PHE A 272 11.61 2.82 -11.04
N GLN A 273 12.86 2.88 -10.61
CA GLN A 273 14.01 2.54 -11.44
C GLN A 273 13.99 1.08 -11.92
N GLN A 274 13.66 0.14 -11.04
CA GLN A 274 13.51 -1.27 -11.38
C GLN A 274 12.41 -1.48 -12.43
N GLY A 275 11.30 -0.78 -12.32
CA GLY A 275 10.18 -0.88 -13.25
C GLY A 275 10.46 -0.41 -14.66
N LEU A 276 11.40 0.53 -14.86
CA LEU A 276 11.84 0.95 -16.20
C LEU A 276 12.46 -0.21 -17.00
N HIS A 277 12.98 -1.21 -16.32
CA HIS A 277 13.62 -2.39 -16.90
C HIS A 277 12.77 -3.67 -16.80
N SER A 278 11.55 -3.59 -16.24
CA SER A 278 10.65 -4.73 -16.17
C SER A 278 10.08 -5.08 -17.54
N ASP A 279 9.69 -6.35 -17.71
CA ASP A 279 9.05 -6.80 -18.93
C ASP A 279 7.66 -6.13 -19.10
N PRO A 280 7.32 -5.70 -20.33
CA PRO A 280 5.99 -5.18 -20.58
C PRO A 280 4.92 -6.25 -20.38
N VAL A 281 3.81 -5.87 -19.77
CA VAL A 281 2.67 -6.76 -19.51
C VAL A 281 2.19 -7.43 -20.80
N GLY A 282 2.11 -8.77 -20.82
CA GLY A 282 1.57 -9.57 -21.92
C GLY A 282 2.32 -9.39 -23.25
N TRP A 283 3.53 -8.92 -23.25
CA TRP A 283 4.33 -8.73 -24.47
C TRP A 283 4.93 -10.06 -24.95
N THR A 284 4.79 -10.34 -26.25
CA THR A 284 5.26 -11.61 -26.84
C THR A 284 6.33 -11.45 -27.91
N GLY A 285 6.77 -10.22 -28.19
CA GLY A 285 7.82 -9.90 -29.17
C GLY A 285 9.18 -9.61 -28.52
N GLU A 286 10.12 -9.05 -29.30
CA GLU A 286 11.33 -8.47 -28.74
C GLU A 286 10.95 -7.31 -27.81
N ILE A 287 11.55 -7.30 -26.61
CA ILE A 287 11.27 -6.30 -25.58
C ILE A 287 11.93 -4.97 -26.02
N PRO A 288 11.17 -3.90 -26.24
CA PRO A 288 11.74 -2.60 -26.58
C PRO A 288 12.62 -2.07 -25.46
N GLU A 289 13.83 -1.63 -25.77
CA GLU A 289 14.63 -0.90 -24.81
C GLU A 289 14.04 0.52 -24.61
N TRP A 290 13.78 0.87 -23.37
CA TRP A 290 13.48 2.25 -23.00
C TRP A 290 14.78 2.95 -22.66
N GLN A 291 15.05 4.08 -23.32
CA GLN A 291 16.13 4.93 -22.88
C GLN A 291 15.77 5.48 -21.50
N ALA A 292 16.60 5.22 -20.51
CA ALA A 292 16.49 5.86 -19.21
C ALA A 292 16.61 7.39 -19.42
N PRO A 293 15.76 8.18 -18.76
CA PRO A 293 15.82 9.64 -18.86
C PRO A 293 17.12 10.21 -18.32
#